data_79a57324d8af160c127cebeec8431401
#
_entry.id   79a57324d8af160c127cebeec8431401
#
_cell.length_a   1.000
_cell.length_b   1.000
_cell.length_c   1.000
_cell.angle_alpha   90.00
_cell.angle_beta   90.00
_cell.angle_gamma   90.00
#
_symmetry.space_group_name_H-M   'P 1'
#
loop_
_entity.id
_entity.type
_entity.pdbx_description
1 polymer ?
#
loop_
_entity_poly.entity_id
_entity_poly.type
_entity_poly.pdbx_seq_one_letter_code
_entity_poly.pdbx_strand_id
1 'polypeptide(L)'
;MNNWNIPPWLEKEVIERDKFCVYCGVKMLEKSSKNGPRKFAASWEHIINDETIITKENIARCCVGCNASKGTKKLSEWINSKYCKDKGITQETVSEVVKQALQNGF
;
A
#
# COMPACT_ATOMS: atom_id res chain seq x y z
N MET A 1 -3.43 17.26 0.46
CA MET A 1 -2.26 17.23 1.35
C MET A 1 -2.35 16.06 2.28
N ASN A 2 -1.26 15.38 2.52
CA ASN A 2 -1.22 14.21 3.40
C ASN A 2 -0.71 14.60 4.79
N ASN A 3 -0.94 13.70 5.77
CA ASN A 3 -0.51 13.92 7.14
C ASN A 3 0.88 13.35 7.44
N TRP A 4 1.57 12.87 6.41
CA TRP A 4 2.82 12.12 6.58
C TRP A 4 4.06 12.91 6.16
N ASN A 5 3.90 14.19 5.86
CA ASN A 5 4.99 15.05 5.38
C ASN A 5 5.64 14.54 4.09
N ILE A 6 4.87 13.85 3.27
CA ILE A 6 5.34 13.37 1.98
C ILE A 6 5.44 14.57 1.04
N PRO A 7 6.63 14.87 0.47
CA PRO A 7 6.77 16.05 -0.39
C PRO A 7 5.96 15.90 -1.68
N PRO A 8 5.48 17.01 -2.25
CA PRO A 8 4.63 16.96 -3.44
C PRO A 8 5.22 16.19 -4.63
N TRP A 9 6.52 16.29 -4.83
CA TRP A 9 7.18 15.57 -5.94
C TRP A 9 7.09 14.05 -5.73
N LEU A 10 7.19 13.59 -4.49
CA LEU A 10 7.10 12.16 -4.17
C LEU A 10 5.65 11.69 -4.27
N GLU A 11 4.70 12.50 -3.81
CA GLU A 11 3.27 12.19 -3.98
C GLU A 11 2.95 11.95 -5.45
N LYS A 12 3.39 12.85 -6.30
CA LYS A 12 3.14 12.76 -7.74
C LYS A 12 3.74 11.49 -8.33
N GLU A 13 4.98 11.19 -7.98
CA GLU A 13 5.68 10.01 -8.46
C GLU A 13 4.95 8.73 -8.06
N VAL A 14 4.55 8.64 -6.80
CA VAL A 14 3.85 7.46 -6.26
C VAL A 14 2.45 7.32 -6.89
N ILE A 15 1.72 8.42 -7.03
CA ILE A 15 0.39 8.39 -7.65
C ILE A 15 0.49 7.87 -9.09
N GLU A 16 1.49 8.32 -9.84
CA GLU A 16 1.69 7.87 -11.21
C GLU A 16 2.09 6.40 -11.29
N ARG A 17 2.87 5.92 -10.34
CA ARG A 17 3.33 4.53 -10.27
C ARG A 17 2.22 3.58 -9.80
N ASP A 18 1.51 3.97 -8.73
CA ASP A 18 0.59 3.09 -8.01
C ASP A 18 -0.87 3.42 -8.30
N LYS A 19 -1.34 3.08 -9.48
CA LYS A 19 -2.75 3.24 -9.85
C LYS A 19 -3.59 2.08 -9.34
N PHE A 20 -2.95 0.95 -9.08
CA PHE A 20 -3.56 -0.24 -8.49
C PHE A 20 -2.97 -0.44 -7.10
N CYS A 21 -3.76 -1.02 -6.20
CA CYS A 21 -3.28 -1.32 -4.86
C CYS A 21 -1.99 -2.14 -4.93
N VAL A 22 -0.94 -1.69 -4.23
CA VAL A 22 0.36 -2.38 -4.28
C VAL A 22 0.30 -3.78 -3.67
N TYR A 23 -0.73 -4.09 -2.90
CA TYR A 23 -0.89 -5.40 -2.27
C TYR A 23 -1.86 -6.30 -3.03
N CYS A 24 -3.13 -5.92 -3.15
CA CYS A 24 -4.14 -6.79 -3.75
C CYS A 24 -4.38 -6.56 -5.24
N GLY A 25 -3.82 -5.49 -5.79
CA GLY A 25 -3.93 -5.22 -7.22
C GLY A 25 -5.25 -4.62 -7.68
N VAL A 26 -6.17 -4.33 -6.77
CA VAL A 26 -7.45 -3.74 -7.17
C VAL A 26 -7.22 -2.32 -7.71
N LYS A 27 -8.00 -1.93 -8.73
CA LYS A 27 -7.95 -0.56 -9.20
C LYS A 27 -8.55 0.34 -8.14
N MET A 28 -7.75 1.29 -7.64
CA MET A 28 -8.17 2.14 -6.56
C MET A 28 -9.03 3.30 -7.03
N LEU A 29 -9.97 3.71 -6.17
CA LEU A 29 -10.80 4.89 -6.39
C LEU A 29 -10.05 6.08 -5.80
N GLU A 30 -9.89 7.14 -6.59
CA GLU A 30 -9.13 8.32 -6.14
C GLU A 30 -9.86 9.13 -5.08
N LYS A 31 -11.16 8.99 -5.01
CA LYS A 31 -11.96 9.67 -4.00
C LYS A 31 -12.84 8.64 -3.31
N SER A 32 -12.90 8.71 -1.99
CA SER A 32 -13.81 7.89 -1.20
C SER A 32 -15.21 8.37 -1.47
N SER A 33 -15.77 8.07 -2.60
CA SER A 33 -17.02 8.69 -2.87
C SER A 33 -18.07 7.72 -3.28
N LYS A 34 -19.04 8.29 -3.65
CA LYS A 34 -20.24 7.97 -4.35
C LYS A 34 -20.09 6.88 -5.42
N ASN A 35 -18.87 6.59 -5.88
CA ASN A 35 -18.64 5.74 -7.05
C ASN A 35 -18.18 4.32 -6.71
N GLY A 36 -18.18 3.96 -5.44
CA GLY A 36 -17.81 2.60 -5.07
C GLY A 36 -17.54 2.43 -3.59
N PRO A 37 -17.29 1.18 -3.15
CA PRO A 37 -17.02 0.90 -1.74
C PRO A 37 -15.78 1.61 -1.25
N ARG A 38 -15.86 2.19 -0.05
CA ARG A 38 -14.75 2.89 0.57
C ARG A 38 -13.49 2.04 0.67
N LYS A 39 -13.64 0.73 0.85
CA LYS A 39 -12.50 -0.19 0.98
C LYS A 39 -11.58 -0.18 -0.24
N PHE A 40 -12.07 0.27 -1.40
CA PHE A 40 -11.27 0.36 -2.62
C PHE A 40 -10.66 1.75 -2.84
N ALA A 41 -10.93 2.69 -1.95
CA ALA A 41 -10.34 4.02 -2.06
C ALA A 41 -8.83 3.95 -1.86
N ALA A 42 -8.11 4.82 -2.55
CA ALA A 42 -6.66 4.89 -2.42
C ALA A 42 -6.28 5.53 -1.09
N SER A 43 -5.24 5.00 -0.46
CA SER A 43 -4.70 5.55 0.78
C SER A 43 -3.18 5.53 0.71
N TRP A 44 -2.55 6.41 1.51
CA TRP A 44 -1.10 6.43 1.64
C TRP A 44 -0.64 5.30 2.56
N GLU A 45 0.46 4.68 2.19
CA GLU A 45 0.99 3.54 2.91
C GLU A 45 2.49 3.68 3.14
N HIS A 46 2.91 3.34 4.36
CA HIS A 46 4.31 3.09 4.67
C HIS A 46 4.49 1.57 4.67
N ILE A 47 5.16 1.04 3.65
CA ILE A 47 5.36 -0.41 3.52
C ILE A 47 6.07 -0.94 4.76
N ILE A 48 7.17 -0.27 5.15
CA ILE A 48 7.81 -0.48 6.44
C ILE A 48 7.10 0.47 7.41
N ASN A 49 6.56 -0.06 8.49
CA ASN A 49 5.77 0.74 9.43
C ASN A 49 6.67 1.67 10.27
N ASP A 50 7.31 2.60 9.59
CA ASP A 50 8.15 3.64 10.18
C ASP A 50 7.89 4.92 9.41
N GLU A 51 7.14 5.83 10.03
CA GLU A 51 6.70 7.05 9.38
C GLU A 51 7.84 8.03 9.05
N THR A 52 9.04 7.77 9.57
CA THR A 52 10.21 8.60 9.26
C THR A 52 10.86 8.20 7.94
N ILE A 53 10.53 7.04 7.38
CA ILE A 53 11.08 6.58 6.11
C ILE A 53 10.20 7.09 4.98
N ILE A 54 10.57 8.24 4.45
CA ILE A 54 9.79 8.91 3.39
C ILE A 54 10.58 8.85 2.09
N THR A 55 10.61 7.66 1.49
CA THR A 55 11.31 7.40 0.24
C THR A 55 10.38 6.69 -0.74
N LYS A 56 10.73 6.72 -2.02
CA LYS A 56 9.92 6.05 -3.05
C LYS A 56 9.87 4.54 -2.85
N GLU A 57 10.83 3.97 -2.12
CA GLU A 57 10.87 2.54 -1.80
C GLU A 57 9.94 2.17 -0.65
N ASN A 58 9.52 3.13 0.14
CA ASN A 58 8.66 2.88 1.30
C ASN A 58 7.27 3.52 1.19
N ILE A 59 7.16 4.64 0.51
CA ILE A 59 5.87 5.30 0.33
C ILE A 59 5.16 4.68 -0.87
N ALA A 60 3.92 4.26 -0.64
CA ALA A 60 3.12 3.61 -1.66
C ALA A 60 1.66 3.98 -1.49
N ARG A 61 0.82 3.52 -2.40
CA ARG A 61 -0.63 3.66 -2.28
C ARG A 61 -1.25 2.28 -2.30
N CYS A 62 -2.14 2.06 -1.37
CA CYS A 62 -2.89 0.81 -1.30
C CYS A 62 -4.35 1.13 -1.03
N CYS A 63 -5.23 0.16 -1.23
CA CYS A 63 -6.63 0.37 -0.93
C CYS A 63 -6.85 0.42 0.58
N VAL A 64 -7.89 1.14 1.00
CA VAL A 64 -8.21 1.29 2.43
C VAL A 64 -8.36 -0.08 3.11
N GLY A 65 -8.94 -1.07 2.41
CA GLY A 65 -9.10 -2.41 2.96
C GLY A 65 -7.77 -3.06 3.35
N CYS A 66 -6.79 -3.03 2.45
CA CYS A 66 -5.46 -3.59 2.75
C CYS A 66 -4.75 -2.79 3.83
N ASN A 67 -4.86 -1.46 3.77
CA ASN A 67 -4.24 -0.59 4.77
C ASN A 67 -4.76 -0.90 6.17
N ALA A 68 -6.09 -0.99 6.31
CA ALA A 68 -6.72 -1.31 7.59
C ALA A 68 -6.33 -2.69 8.10
N SER A 69 -6.26 -3.67 7.19
CA SER A 69 -5.88 -5.04 7.57
C SER A 69 -4.44 -5.12 8.04
N LYS A 70 -3.54 -4.49 7.30
CA LYS A 70 -2.11 -4.50 7.65
C LYS A 70 -1.86 -3.73 8.94
N GLY A 71 -2.45 -2.55 9.09
CA GLY A 71 -2.26 -1.72 10.28
C GLY A 71 -0.78 -1.53 10.58
N THR A 72 -0.38 -1.85 11.80
CA THR A 72 1.01 -1.73 12.25
C THR A 72 1.81 -3.03 12.14
N LYS A 73 1.22 -4.05 11.50
CA LYS A 73 1.89 -5.35 11.39
C LYS A 73 3.09 -5.27 10.46
N LYS A 74 4.10 -6.08 10.78
CA LYS A 74 5.26 -6.21 9.92
C LYS A 74 4.85 -6.86 8.61
N LEU A 75 5.37 -6.36 7.49
CA LEU A 75 4.99 -6.84 6.16
C LEU A 75 5.16 -8.36 6.02
N SER A 76 6.30 -8.89 6.44
CA SER A 76 6.59 -10.33 6.33
C SER A 76 5.64 -11.19 7.17
N GLU A 77 5.05 -10.62 8.21
CA GLU A 77 4.06 -11.32 9.02
C GLU A 77 2.66 -11.19 8.40
N TRP A 78 2.30 -9.98 7.99
CA TRP A 78 0.99 -9.72 7.42
C TRP A 78 0.75 -10.50 6.12
N ILE A 79 1.79 -10.67 5.29
CA ILE A 79 1.67 -11.38 4.02
C ILE A 79 1.21 -12.84 4.22
N ASN A 80 1.41 -13.38 5.42
CA ASN A 80 0.98 -14.74 5.77
C ASN A 80 -0.36 -14.76 6.50
N SER A 81 -1.03 -13.61 6.63
CA SER A 81 -2.30 -13.52 7.35
C SER A 81 -3.45 -14.18 6.57
N LYS A 82 -4.52 -14.47 7.31
CA LYS A 82 -5.74 -15.00 6.69
C LYS A 82 -6.28 -14.04 5.63
N TYR A 83 -6.24 -12.73 5.92
CA TYR A 83 -6.70 -11.72 4.97
C TYR A 83 -5.97 -11.86 3.63
N CYS A 84 -4.65 -11.96 3.67
CA CYS A 84 -3.86 -12.10 2.44
C CYS A 84 -4.14 -13.43 1.74
N LYS A 85 -4.27 -14.52 2.49
CA LYS A 85 -4.59 -15.82 1.92
C LYS A 85 -5.95 -15.81 1.22
N ASP A 86 -6.95 -15.22 1.86
CA ASP A 86 -8.30 -15.16 1.30
C ASP A 86 -8.35 -14.30 0.02
N LYS A 87 -7.49 -13.32 -0.10
CA LYS A 87 -7.44 -12.42 -1.26
C LYS A 87 -6.43 -12.86 -2.32
N GLY A 88 -5.68 -13.90 -2.06
CA GLY A 88 -4.65 -14.35 -2.99
C GLY A 88 -3.45 -13.41 -3.06
N ILE A 89 -3.19 -12.67 -1.99
CA ILE A 89 -2.03 -11.77 -1.91
C ILE A 89 -0.83 -12.60 -1.49
N THR A 90 0.18 -12.65 -2.36
CA THR A 90 1.41 -13.40 -2.12
C THR A 90 2.62 -12.55 -2.46
N GLN A 91 3.79 -13.02 -2.11
CA GLN A 91 5.04 -12.35 -2.45
C GLN A 91 5.27 -12.25 -3.96
N GLU A 92 4.58 -13.06 -4.75
CA GLU A 92 4.67 -13.02 -6.21
C GLU A 92 3.64 -12.09 -6.84
N THR A 93 2.51 -11.84 -6.18
CA THR A 93 1.40 -11.06 -6.74
C THR A 93 1.44 -9.57 -6.39
N VAL A 94 2.18 -9.20 -5.36
CA VAL A 94 2.30 -7.79 -4.95
C VAL A 94 3.13 -7.00 -5.96
N SER A 95 3.02 -5.67 -5.90
CA SER A 95 3.78 -4.83 -6.83
C SER A 95 5.28 -4.90 -6.55
N GLU A 96 6.07 -4.43 -7.51
CA GLU A 96 7.54 -4.50 -7.43
C GLU A 96 8.08 -3.81 -6.18
N VAL A 97 7.52 -2.68 -5.80
CA VAL A 97 7.99 -1.95 -4.61
C VAL A 97 7.82 -2.79 -3.34
N VAL A 98 6.74 -3.56 -3.26
CA VAL A 98 6.50 -4.46 -2.12
C VAL A 98 7.44 -5.67 -2.17
N LYS A 99 7.66 -6.22 -3.37
CA LYS A 99 8.61 -7.33 -3.54
C LYS A 99 10.00 -6.95 -3.06
N GLN A 100 10.44 -5.73 -3.39
CA GLN A 100 11.74 -5.23 -2.95
C GLN A 100 11.82 -5.17 -1.42
N ALA A 101 10.78 -4.68 -0.78
CA ALA A 101 10.75 -4.62 0.69
C ALA A 101 10.86 -6.02 1.30
N LEU A 102 10.11 -6.98 0.75
CA LEU A 102 10.15 -8.37 1.23
C LEU A 102 11.55 -8.98 1.03
N GLN A 103 12.18 -8.73 -0.12
CA GLN A 103 13.53 -9.22 -0.40
C GLN A 103 14.56 -8.64 0.57
N ASN A 104 14.32 -7.43 1.05
CA ASN A 104 15.20 -6.75 1.99
C ASN A 104 14.90 -7.12 3.45
N GLY A 105 14.02 -8.08 3.69
CA GLY A 105 13.75 -8.61 5.01
C GLY A 105 12.66 -7.88 5.80
N PHE A 106 11.85 -7.09 5.15
CA PHE A 106 10.78 -6.34 5.84
C PHE A 106 9.37 -7.00 5.69
#